data_4277acdd218f1367dda2f3fc9c98e3e4
#
_entry.id   4277acdd218f1367dda2f3fc9c98e3e4
#
_cell.length_a   1.000
_cell.length_b   1.000
_cell.length_c   1.000
_cell.angle_alpha   90.00
_cell.angle_beta   90.00
_cell.angle_gamma   90.00
#
_symmetry.space_group_name_H-M   'P 1'
#
loop_
_entity.id
_entity.type
_entity.pdbx_description
1 polymer ?
#
loop_
_entity_poly.entity_id
_entity_poly.type
_entity_poly.pdbx_seq_one_letter_code
_entity_poly.pdbx_strand_id
1 'polypeptide(L)'
;MGAKKNFVIDTNVILHDYNCLKNFQENDIYLPIVVLEELDKFKKGNEQINFNAREFLRELDLVTDDNLFNKGASLGEGLGSLFVIAGSVDAPDVFDSFPERIPDHKILAVVDWLTRQKKDMKTILVTKDVNLRMKARSIGLLCEDYINDKVINVDIFEKSNEVFEGIDPALIDRIYSSREGLDISEFDFKDIIHPNECFILKSDRNSVLARYNPFTHSICRVNKTKNYGIEPRNAEPVSYTHLRAHETKANL
;
A
#
# COMPACT_ATOMS: atom_id res chain seq x y z
N MET A 1 -16.14 -20.25 -10.91
CA MET A 1 -15.54 -19.02 -11.51
C MET A 1 -16.64 -17.98 -11.61
N GLY A 2 -16.43 -16.76 -11.10
CA GLY A 2 -17.35 -15.66 -11.26
C GLY A 2 -17.40 -15.22 -12.73
N ALA A 3 -18.51 -14.57 -13.15
CA ALA A 3 -18.55 -13.98 -14.49
C ALA A 3 -17.50 -12.87 -14.62
N LYS A 4 -16.75 -12.84 -15.72
CA LYS A 4 -15.75 -11.81 -16.04
C LYS A 4 -16.40 -10.41 -16.00
N LYS A 5 -15.67 -9.43 -15.42
CA LYS A 5 -16.13 -8.05 -15.26
C LYS A 5 -15.22 -7.08 -16.00
N ASN A 6 -15.71 -5.88 -16.23
CA ASN A 6 -14.93 -4.74 -16.70
C ASN A 6 -14.70 -3.78 -15.55
N PHE A 7 -13.47 -3.39 -15.30
CA PHE A 7 -13.11 -2.39 -14.30
C PHE A 7 -12.59 -1.13 -14.97
N VAL A 8 -13.14 0.01 -14.62
CA VAL A 8 -12.61 1.33 -15.01
C VAL A 8 -11.88 1.90 -13.80
N ILE A 9 -10.60 2.22 -13.97
CA ILE A 9 -9.74 2.67 -12.88
C ILE A 9 -9.57 4.18 -12.90
N ASP A 10 -9.72 4.80 -11.73
CA ASP A 10 -9.45 6.20 -11.47
C ASP A 10 -7.96 6.45 -11.13
N THR A 11 -7.51 7.68 -11.35
CA THR A 11 -6.15 8.16 -11.05
C THR A 11 -5.74 7.90 -9.61
N ASN A 12 -6.65 8.08 -8.65
CA ASN A 12 -6.37 7.90 -7.22
C ASN A 12 -6.01 6.46 -6.84
N VAL A 13 -6.50 5.47 -7.58
CA VAL A 13 -6.13 4.05 -7.39
C VAL A 13 -4.66 3.85 -7.71
N ILE A 14 -4.20 4.39 -8.82
CA ILE A 14 -2.82 4.29 -9.29
C ILE A 14 -1.86 5.05 -8.37
N LEU A 15 -2.25 6.26 -7.98
CA LEU A 15 -1.47 7.08 -7.03
C LEU A 15 -1.32 6.40 -5.67
N HIS A 16 -2.30 5.58 -5.28
CA HIS A 16 -2.25 4.77 -4.07
C HIS A 16 -1.40 3.50 -4.27
N ASP A 17 -1.57 2.79 -5.39
CA ASP A 17 -0.90 1.52 -5.70
C ASP A 17 -0.54 1.41 -7.18
N TYR A 18 0.75 1.58 -7.53
CA TYR A 18 1.22 1.46 -8.91
C TYR A 18 1.08 0.04 -9.49
N ASN A 19 1.04 -1.01 -8.64
CA ASN A 19 0.84 -2.40 -9.05
C ASN A 19 -0.64 -2.79 -9.15
N CYS A 20 -1.57 -1.84 -9.05
CA CYS A 20 -3.01 -2.11 -8.98
C CYS A 20 -3.52 -3.01 -10.10
N LEU A 21 -2.95 -2.95 -11.31
CA LEU A 21 -3.38 -3.76 -12.45
C LEU A 21 -3.34 -5.27 -12.19
N LYS A 22 -2.44 -5.75 -11.34
CA LYS A 22 -2.28 -7.17 -10.99
C LYS A 22 -3.35 -7.68 -10.01
N ASN A 23 -4.13 -6.78 -9.43
CA ASN A 23 -5.10 -7.11 -8.38
C ASN A 23 -6.53 -7.38 -8.90
N PHE A 24 -6.74 -7.32 -10.21
CA PHE A 24 -8.05 -7.52 -10.84
C PHE A 24 -8.26 -8.91 -11.43
N GLN A 25 -7.33 -9.84 -11.20
CA GLN A 25 -7.42 -11.24 -11.66
C GLN A 25 -7.71 -11.33 -13.17
N GLU A 26 -8.59 -12.22 -13.60
CA GLU A 26 -8.96 -12.46 -15.01
C GLU A 26 -9.82 -11.34 -15.64
N ASN A 27 -10.15 -10.29 -14.90
CA ASN A 27 -11.05 -9.24 -15.38
C ASN A 27 -10.35 -8.23 -16.28
N ASP A 28 -11.11 -7.62 -17.19
CA ASP A 28 -10.58 -6.59 -18.10
C ASP A 28 -10.56 -5.22 -17.41
N ILE A 29 -9.47 -4.49 -17.66
CA ILE A 29 -9.23 -3.18 -17.08
C ILE A 29 -9.30 -2.13 -18.20
N TYR A 30 -10.04 -1.07 -17.94
CA TYR A 30 -10.20 0.08 -18.83
C TYR A 30 -9.62 1.32 -18.17
N LEU A 31 -8.68 1.94 -18.85
CA LEU A 31 -8.00 3.15 -18.41
C LEU A 31 -8.42 4.32 -19.31
N PRO A 32 -9.25 5.26 -18.83
CA PRO A 32 -9.55 6.47 -19.57
C PRO A 32 -8.27 7.28 -19.80
N ILE A 33 -8.10 7.83 -21.00
CA ILE A 33 -6.90 8.60 -21.35
C ILE A 33 -6.64 9.77 -20.38
N VAL A 34 -7.70 10.36 -19.85
CA VAL A 34 -7.62 11.45 -18.89
C VAL A 34 -6.86 11.06 -17.61
N VAL A 35 -6.87 9.78 -17.23
CA VAL A 35 -6.09 9.27 -16.09
C VAL A 35 -4.59 9.39 -16.38
N LEU A 36 -4.16 9.08 -17.60
CA LEU A 36 -2.76 9.26 -18.01
C LEU A 36 -2.35 10.74 -18.02
N GLU A 37 -3.27 11.63 -18.50
CA GLU A 37 -3.06 13.07 -18.46
C GLU A 37 -2.92 13.61 -17.03
N GLU A 38 -3.66 13.05 -16.08
CA GLU A 38 -3.54 13.39 -14.67
C GLU A 38 -2.26 12.87 -14.04
N LEU A 39 -1.91 11.60 -14.29
CA LEU A 39 -0.66 11.00 -13.80
C LEU A 39 0.56 11.80 -14.24
N ASP A 40 0.53 12.40 -15.43
CA ASP A 40 1.63 13.23 -15.92
C ASP A 40 1.92 14.43 -15.01
N LYS A 41 0.89 15.00 -14.37
CA LYS A 41 1.03 16.10 -13.41
C LYS A 41 1.75 15.67 -12.13
N PHE A 42 1.67 14.37 -11.77
CA PHE A 42 2.29 13.81 -10.58
C PHE A 42 3.68 13.23 -10.81
N LYS A 43 4.25 13.28 -12.01
CA LYS A 43 5.61 12.78 -12.28
C LYS A 43 6.70 13.51 -11.50
N LYS A 44 6.49 14.78 -11.16
CA LYS A 44 7.46 15.63 -10.48
C LYS A 44 7.19 15.66 -8.98
N GLY A 45 8.23 15.43 -8.17
CA GLY A 45 8.16 15.42 -6.71
C GLY A 45 8.81 14.17 -6.11
N ASN A 46 8.90 14.17 -4.77
CA ASN A 46 9.59 13.13 -4.01
C ASN A 46 8.63 12.36 -3.07
N GLU A 47 7.33 12.63 -3.15
CA GLU A 47 6.33 11.94 -2.35
C GLU A 47 6.00 10.55 -2.93
N GLN A 48 5.36 9.70 -2.13
CA GLN A 48 4.95 8.34 -2.54
C GLN A 48 4.06 8.36 -3.78
N ILE A 49 3.14 9.33 -3.88
CA ILE A 49 2.25 9.48 -5.03
C ILE A 49 3.04 9.74 -6.33
N ASN A 50 4.12 10.54 -6.25
CA ASN A 50 4.96 10.82 -7.41
C ASN A 50 5.77 9.59 -7.84
N PHE A 51 6.25 8.81 -6.87
CA PHE A 51 6.88 7.52 -7.14
C PHE A 51 5.88 6.57 -7.83
N ASN A 52 4.68 6.40 -7.28
CA ASN A 52 3.67 5.52 -7.83
C ASN A 52 3.27 5.93 -9.27
N ALA A 53 3.10 7.22 -9.53
CA ALA A 53 2.81 7.70 -10.88
C ALA A 53 3.93 7.33 -11.89
N ARG A 54 5.20 7.51 -11.51
CA ARG A 54 6.34 7.18 -12.38
C ARG A 54 6.46 5.67 -12.64
N GLU A 55 6.34 4.85 -11.58
CA GLU A 55 6.46 3.40 -11.72
C GLU A 55 5.32 2.81 -12.53
N PHE A 56 4.07 3.27 -12.31
CA PHE A 56 2.94 2.84 -13.11
C PHE A 56 3.14 3.13 -14.60
N LEU A 57 3.56 4.35 -14.95
CA LEU A 57 3.77 4.74 -16.34
C LEU A 57 4.93 3.96 -16.99
N ARG A 58 5.97 3.61 -16.20
CA ARG A 58 7.04 2.73 -16.66
C ARG A 58 6.56 1.30 -16.92
N GLU A 59 5.77 0.73 -15.99
CA GLU A 59 5.17 -0.59 -16.18
C GLU A 59 4.19 -0.61 -17.37
N LEU A 60 3.40 0.46 -17.52
CA LEU A 60 2.49 0.61 -18.65
C LEU A 60 3.24 0.61 -19.98
N ASP A 61 4.35 1.33 -20.08
CA ASP A 61 5.19 1.38 -21.29
C ASP A 61 5.75 0.01 -21.67
N LEU A 62 6.09 -0.83 -20.68
CA LEU A 62 6.57 -2.19 -20.91
C LEU A 62 5.48 -3.15 -21.41
N VAL A 63 4.23 -2.93 -21.03
CA VAL A 63 3.07 -3.75 -21.42
C VAL A 63 2.46 -3.23 -22.73
N THR A 64 2.77 -1.98 -23.11
CA THR A 64 2.18 -1.31 -24.27
C THR A 64 2.66 -1.97 -25.57
N ASP A 65 1.70 -2.53 -26.31
CA ASP A 65 1.84 -2.95 -27.70
C ASP A 65 0.81 -2.21 -28.58
N ASP A 66 0.86 -2.44 -29.89
CA ASP A 66 -0.07 -1.84 -30.86
C ASP A 66 -1.55 -2.19 -30.58
N ASN A 67 -1.81 -3.14 -29.71
CA ASN A 67 -3.15 -3.61 -29.37
C ASN A 67 -3.81 -2.83 -28.23
N LEU A 68 -3.05 -2.10 -27.41
CA LEU A 68 -3.52 -1.44 -26.19
C LEU A 68 -4.79 -0.59 -26.40
N PHE A 69 -4.88 0.10 -27.54
CA PHE A 69 -5.99 1.00 -27.87
C PHE A 69 -7.16 0.31 -28.58
N ASN A 70 -6.96 -0.89 -29.13
CA ASN A 70 -7.95 -1.56 -29.99
C ASN A 70 -8.42 -2.90 -29.41
N LYS A 71 -7.47 -3.83 -29.19
CA LYS A 71 -7.76 -5.22 -28.78
C LYS A 71 -7.48 -5.46 -27.30
N GLY A 72 -6.79 -4.53 -26.65
CA GLY A 72 -6.29 -4.68 -25.30
C GLY A 72 -4.94 -5.38 -25.24
N ALA A 73 -4.07 -4.95 -24.33
CA ALA A 73 -2.80 -5.58 -24.02
C ALA A 73 -2.99 -6.62 -22.92
N SER A 74 -2.45 -7.83 -23.07
CA SER A 74 -2.52 -8.86 -22.04
C SER A 74 -1.68 -8.48 -20.85
N LEU A 75 -2.22 -8.61 -19.64
CA LEU A 75 -1.50 -8.36 -18.40
C LEU A 75 -0.70 -9.57 -17.90
N GLY A 76 -0.79 -10.71 -18.57
CA GLY A 76 -0.08 -11.94 -18.23
C GLY A 76 -0.98 -13.14 -17.95
N GLU A 77 -0.37 -14.26 -17.59
CA GLU A 77 -1.08 -15.50 -17.32
C GLU A 77 -1.99 -15.35 -16.08
N GLY A 78 -3.26 -15.76 -16.21
CA GLY A 78 -4.26 -15.64 -15.14
C GLY A 78 -4.82 -14.23 -14.92
N LEU A 79 -4.35 -13.24 -15.68
CA LEU A 79 -4.82 -11.86 -15.64
C LEU A 79 -5.68 -11.53 -16.89
N GLY A 80 -6.46 -10.45 -16.78
CA GLY A 80 -7.24 -9.94 -17.91
C GLY A 80 -6.41 -9.12 -18.90
N SER A 81 -7.11 -8.30 -19.68
CA SER A 81 -6.48 -7.38 -20.63
C SER A 81 -6.67 -5.93 -20.21
N LEU A 82 -5.69 -5.11 -20.50
CA LEU A 82 -5.71 -3.66 -20.30
C LEU A 82 -6.09 -2.96 -21.60
N PHE A 83 -7.05 -2.05 -21.51
CA PHE A 83 -7.50 -1.19 -22.62
C PHE A 83 -7.32 0.26 -22.24
N VAL A 84 -6.79 1.08 -23.11
CA VAL A 84 -6.79 2.54 -22.95
C VAL A 84 -7.87 3.13 -23.85
N ILE A 85 -8.80 3.85 -23.26
CA ILE A 85 -9.88 4.52 -23.99
C ILE A 85 -9.46 5.95 -24.28
N ALA A 86 -9.11 6.19 -25.55
CA ALA A 86 -8.71 7.49 -26.04
C ALA A 86 -9.90 8.27 -26.64
N GLY A 87 -9.84 9.59 -26.54
CA GLY A 87 -10.85 10.48 -27.11
C GLY A 87 -12.09 10.68 -26.25
N SER A 88 -13.09 11.35 -26.82
CA SER A 88 -14.38 11.58 -26.17
C SER A 88 -15.34 10.43 -26.51
N VAL A 89 -16.01 9.93 -25.48
CA VAL A 89 -17.06 8.90 -25.63
C VAL A 89 -18.44 9.55 -25.60
N ASP A 90 -19.43 8.89 -26.24
CA ASP A 90 -20.82 9.31 -26.20
C ASP A 90 -21.45 8.85 -24.86
N ALA A 91 -21.71 9.82 -23.96
CA ALA A 91 -22.27 9.59 -22.64
C ALA A 91 -23.25 10.72 -22.27
N PRO A 92 -24.44 10.77 -22.92
CA PRO A 92 -25.39 11.86 -22.71
C PRO A 92 -25.84 11.95 -21.25
N ASP A 93 -26.18 10.85 -20.60
CA ASP A 93 -26.71 10.83 -19.24
C ASP A 93 -25.71 11.43 -18.22
N VAL A 94 -24.40 11.21 -18.44
CA VAL A 94 -23.35 11.80 -17.62
C VAL A 94 -23.26 13.29 -17.84
N PHE A 95 -23.25 13.76 -19.09
CA PHE A 95 -23.05 15.17 -19.40
C PHE A 95 -24.32 16.02 -19.24
N ASP A 96 -25.49 15.40 -19.25
CA ASP A 96 -26.73 16.05 -18.84
C ASP A 96 -26.76 16.28 -17.32
N SER A 97 -26.25 15.30 -16.54
CA SER A 97 -26.15 15.41 -15.09
C SER A 97 -24.96 16.29 -14.64
N PHE A 98 -23.86 16.23 -15.37
CA PHE A 98 -22.59 16.92 -15.07
C PHE A 98 -22.07 17.64 -16.33
N PRO A 99 -22.50 18.87 -16.60
CA PRO A 99 -22.14 19.57 -17.85
C PRO A 99 -20.67 19.88 -18.02
N GLU A 100 -19.93 20.03 -16.90
CA GLU A 100 -18.50 20.33 -16.93
C GLU A 100 -17.67 19.13 -17.43
N ARG A 101 -16.65 19.40 -18.24
CA ARG A 101 -15.76 18.39 -18.83
C ARG A 101 -14.49 18.16 -17.99
N ILE A 102 -14.64 18.14 -16.66
CA ILE A 102 -13.54 17.85 -15.74
C ILE A 102 -13.13 16.37 -15.79
N PRO A 103 -11.92 15.99 -15.32
CA PRO A 103 -11.42 14.62 -15.33
C PRO A 103 -12.40 13.59 -14.79
N ASP A 104 -12.97 13.83 -13.60
CA ASP A 104 -13.98 12.96 -12.98
C ASP A 104 -15.13 12.61 -13.94
N HIS A 105 -15.70 13.64 -14.59
CA HIS A 105 -16.85 13.44 -15.47
C HIS A 105 -16.48 12.71 -16.77
N LYS A 106 -15.23 12.86 -17.23
CA LYS A 106 -14.71 12.08 -18.36
C LYS A 106 -14.53 10.61 -17.97
N ILE A 107 -14.08 10.32 -16.74
CA ILE A 107 -14.00 8.95 -16.22
C ILE A 107 -15.40 8.34 -16.13
N LEU A 108 -16.38 9.05 -15.55
CA LEU A 108 -17.78 8.59 -15.50
C LEU A 108 -18.35 8.34 -16.89
N ALA A 109 -18.03 9.19 -17.87
CA ALA A 109 -18.47 9.00 -19.25
C ALA A 109 -17.96 7.69 -19.86
N VAL A 110 -16.71 7.31 -19.58
CA VAL A 110 -16.17 6.01 -20.04
C VAL A 110 -16.90 4.85 -19.35
N VAL A 111 -17.22 4.96 -18.06
CA VAL A 111 -17.98 3.91 -17.34
C VAL A 111 -19.38 3.73 -17.94
N ASP A 112 -20.10 4.84 -18.15
CA ASP A 112 -21.43 4.81 -18.75
C ASP A 112 -21.40 4.23 -20.18
N TRP A 113 -20.50 4.74 -20.99
CA TRP A 113 -20.31 4.25 -22.36
C TRP A 113 -20.02 2.75 -22.40
N LEU A 114 -19.08 2.24 -21.59
CA LEU A 114 -18.76 0.81 -21.50
C LEU A 114 -19.97 -0.02 -21.02
N THR A 115 -20.71 0.49 -20.04
CA THR A 115 -21.92 -0.18 -19.53
C THR A 115 -22.95 -0.37 -20.64
N ARG A 116 -23.11 0.61 -21.52
CA ARG A 116 -24.01 0.55 -22.68
C ARG A 116 -23.50 -0.34 -23.81
N GLN A 117 -22.18 -0.33 -24.05
CA GLN A 117 -21.55 -1.12 -25.12
C GLN A 117 -21.44 -2.61 -24.77
N LYS A 118 -21.13 -2.93 -23.51
CA LYS A 118 -20.84 -4.30 -23.06
C LYS A 118 -21.88 -4.79 -22.05
N LYS A 119 -23.12 -4.93 -22.52
CA LYS A 119 -24.28 -5.32 -21.68
C LYS A 119 -24.16 -6.71 -21.05
N ASP A 120 -23.35 -7.59 -21.62
CA ASP A 120 -23.14 -8.96 -21.13
C ASP A 120 -22.19 -9.04 -19.93
N MET A 121 -21.48 -7.96 -19.65
CA MET A 121 -20.51 -7.90 -18.56
C MET A 121 -20.78 -6.68 -17.67
N LYS A 122 -20.65 -6.86 -16.36
CA LYS A 122 -20.76 -5.74 -15.42
C LYS A 122 -19.55 -4.82 -15.56
N THR A 123 -19.80 -3.52 -15.74
CA THR A 123 -18.78 -2.47 -15.70
C THR A 123 -18.81 -1.79 -14.35
N ILE A 124 -17.68 -1.69 -13.69
CA ILE A 124 -17.54 -1.18 -12.33
C ILE A 124 -16.44 -0.12 -12.31
N LEU A 125 -16.75 1.07 -11.82
CA LEU A 125 -15.77 2.09 -11.51
C LEU A 125 -15.04 1.72 -10.22
N VAL A 126 -13.72 1.74 -10.23
CA VAL A 126 -12.91 1.55 -9.03
C VAL A 126 -12.17 2.85 -8.71
N THR A 127 -12.45 3.42 -7.54
CA THR A 127 -11.85 4.68 -7.10
C THR A 127 -11.78 4.78 -5.58
N LYS A 128 -10.73 5.42 -5.07
CA LYS A 128 -10.62 5.80 -3.65
C LYS A 128 -11.32 7.13 -3.33
N ASP A 129 -11.72 7.89 -4.35
CA ASP A 129 -12.43 9.15 -4.16
C ASP A 129 -13.91 8.93 -3.82
N VAL A 130 -14.29 9.32 -2.61
CA VAL A 130 -15.67 9.23 -2.12
C VAL A 130 -16.62 10.09 -2.98
N ASN A 131 -16.19 11.29 -3.39
CA ASN A 131 -17.02 12.19 -4.19
C ASN A 131 -17.30 11.60 -5.58
N LEU A 132 -16.27 11.02 -6.21
CA LEU A 132 -16.46 10.36 -7.51
C LEU A 132 -17.38 9.13 -7.39
N ARG A 133 -17.29 8.35 -6.29
CA ARG A 133 -18.23 7.25 -6.03
C ARG A 133 -19.66 7.75 -5.83
N MET A 134 -19.86 8.87 -5.13
CA MET A 134 -21.20 9.45 -4.93
C MET A 134 -21.78 9.96 -6.24
N LYS A 135 -20.98 10.63 -7.09
CA LYS A 135 -21.38 11.04 -8.44
C LYS A 135 -21.80 9.84 -9.29
N ALA A 136 -20.99 8.76 -9.30
CA ALA A 136 -21.28 7.54 -10.04
C ALA A 136 -22.65 6.94 -9.62
N ARG A 137 -22.86 6.80 -8.30
CA ARG A 137 -24.12 6.26 -7.76
C ARG A 137 -25.33 7.13 -8.08
N SER A 138 -25.20 8.47 -8.11
CA SER A 138 -26.28 9.38 -8.41
C SER A 138 -26.87 9.21 -9.81
N ILE A 139 -26.09 8.68 -10.75
CA ILE A 139 -26.50 8.38 -12.12
C ILE A 139 -26.60 6.86 -12.40
N GLY A 140 -26.66 6.04 -11.34
CA GLY A 140 -26.91 4.60 -11.43
C GLY A 140 -25.72 3.74 -11.88
N LEU A 141 -24.49 4.29 -11.93
CA LEU A 141 -23.30 3.52 -12.27
C LEU A 141 -22.80 2.69 -11.09
N LEU A 142 -22.32 1.47 -11.38
CA LEU A 142 -21.70 0.62 -10.37
C LEU A 142 -20.31 1.15 -10.02
N CYS A 143 -20.03 1.25 -8.73
CA CYS A 143 -18.73 1.69 -8.24
C CYS A 143 -18.34 0.99 -6.95
N GLU A 144 -17.04 0.74 -6.80
CA GLU A 144 -16.43 0.10 -5.64
C GLU A 144 -15.24 0.93 -5.14
N ASP A 145 -14.95 0.81 -3.85
CA ASP A 145 -13.70 1.31 -3.28
C ASP A 145 -12.54 0.38 -3.66
N TYR A 146 -11.35 0.93 -3.88
CA TYR A 146 -10.16 0.12 -4.03
C TYR A 146 -9.69 -0.32 -2.64
N ILE A 147 -10.03 -1.57 -2.27
CA ILE A 147 -9.79 -2.12 -0.93
C ILE A 147 -8.44 -2.87 -0.86
N ASN A 148 -7.75 -3.08 -1.98
CA ASN A 148 -6.39 -3.57 -1.94
C ASN A 148 -5.48 -2.48 -1.35
N ASP A 149 -5.77 -2.12 -0.10
CA ASP A 149 -4.72 -1.58 0.72
C ASP A 149 -3.60 -2.60 0.64
N LYS A 150 -2.44 -2.16 0.20
CA LYS A 150 -1.22 -2.91 0.38
C LYS A 150 -1.05 -3.13 1.88
N VAL A 151 -1.75 -4.11 2.38
CA VAL A 151 -1.26 -4.93 3.43
C VAL A 151 -0.20 -5.81 2.78
N ILE A 152 0.89 -5.17 2.36
CA ILE A 152 2.17 -5.85 2.23
C ILE A 152 2.43 -6.33 3.65
N ASN A 153 1.91 -7.55 3.92
CA ASN A 153 2.08 -8.19 5.21
C ASN A 153 1.94 -7.21 6.39
N VAL A 154 0.69 -6.83 6.74
CA VAL A 154 0.39 -6.37 8.11
C VAL A 154 0.87 -7.43 9.11
N ASP A 155 0.97 -8.69 8.72
CA ASP A 155 1.65 -9.72 9.51
C ASP A 155 3.12 -9.39 9.84
N ILE A 156 3.80 -8.55 9.04
CA ILE A 156 5.13 -8.03 9.41
C ILE A 156 5.01 -6.83 10.38
N PHE A 157 3.91 -6.07 10.33
CA PHE A 157 3.67 -4.93 11.21
C PHE A 157 2.75 -5.25 12.39
N GLU A 158 1.93 -6.29 12.31
CA GLU A 158 1.17 -6.89 13.41
C GLU A 158 1.94 -7.97 14.17
N LYS A 159 3.20 -8.19 13.91
CA LYS A 159 4.08 -8.69 14.96
C LYS A 159 4.16 -7.58 16.01
N SER A 160 3.12 -7.48 16.84
CA SER A 160 3.25 -6.96 18.19
C SER A 160 4.55 -7.49 18.72
N ASN A 161 5.44 -6.63 19.21
CA ASN A 161 6.72 -7.05 19.77
C ASN A 161 6.50 -8.35 20.55
N GLU A 162 7.19 -9.41 20.16
CA GLU A 162 7.04 -10.71 20.77
C GLU A 162 7.24 -10.56 22.27
N VAL A 163 6.36 -11.14 23.09
CA VAL A 163 6.40 -10.97 24.53
C VAL A 163 6.89 -12.28 25.15
N PHE A 164 8.08 -12.27 25.71
CA PHE A 164 8.61 -13.37 26.49
C PHE A 164 8.22 -13.18 27.95
N GLU A 165 7.28 -14.00 28.43
CA GLU A 165 6.80 -13.98 29.82
C GLU A 165 7.62 -14.93 30.72
N GLY A 166 7.56 -14.69 32.04
CA GLY A 166 8.24 -15.55 33.01
C GLY A 166 9.75 -15.32 33.15
N ILE A 167 10.25 -14.18 32.67
CA ILE A 167 11.66 -13.82 32.79
C ILE A 167 12.01 -13.49 34.24
N ASP A 168 13.17 -13.97 34.69
CA ASP A 168 13.69 -13.63 36.02
C ASP A 168 13.79 -12.09 36.20
N PRO A 169 13.12 -11.51 37.21
CA PRO A 169 13.25 -10.09 37.52
C PRO A 169 14.68 -9.58 37.61
N ALA A 170 15.60 -10.40 38.13
CA ALA A 170 17.01 -10.05 38.25
C ALA A 170 17.69 -9.86 36.88
N LEU A 171 17.31 -10.62 35.87
CA LEU A 171 17.81 -10.43 34.48
C LEU A 171 17.31 -9.10 33.91
N ILE A 172 16.05 -8.74 34.14
CA ILE A 172 15.48 -7.47 33.69
C ILE A 172 16.21 -6.30 34.37
N ASP A 173 16.44 -6.38 35.67
CA ASP A 173 17.16 -5.33 36.40
C ASP A 173 18.61 -5.17 35.93
N ARG A 174 19.27 -6.26 35.56
CA ARG A 174 20.60 -6.24 34.95
C ARG A 174 20.60 -5.60 33.56
N ILE A 175 19.59 -5.85 32.72
CA ILE A 175 19.43 -5.18 31.41
C ILE A 175 19.26 -3.66 31.63
N TYR A 176 18.49 -3.23 32.63
CA TYR A 176 18.34 -1.81 32.95
C TYR A 176 19.66 -1.14 33.39
N SER A 177 20.51 -1.88 34.08
CA SER A 177 21.78 -1.38 34.63
C SER A 177 22.93 -1.45 33.61
N SER A 178 22.85 -2.33 32.63
CA SER A 178 23.89 -2.53 31.61
C SER A 178 23.76 -1.55 30.45
N ARG A 179 24.88 -0.94 30.04
CA ARG A 179 24.94 -0.13 28.82
C ARG A 179 25.14 -0.96 27.55
N GLU A 180 25.79 -2.11 27.68
CA GLU A 180 26.15 -3.00 26.53
C GLU A 180 25.16 -4.16 26.36
N GLY A 181 24.20 -4.27 27.29
CA GLY A 181 23.24 -5.38 27.32
C GLY A 181 23.78 -6.60 28.05
N LEU A 182 23.06 -7.72 27.93
CA LEU A 182 23.44 -9.02 28.48
C LEU A 182 23.65 -10.01 27.33
N ASP A 183 24.57 -10.96 27.52
CA ASP A 183 24.84 -11.99 26.53
C ASP A 183 23.56 -12.82 26.27
N ILE A 184 23.30 -13.14 24.99
CA ILE A 184 22.11 -13.91 24.60
C ILE A 184 22.08 -15.31 25.21
N SER A 185 23.24 -15.89 25.56
CA SER A 185 23.36 -17.21 26.18
C SER A 185 22.74 -17.29 27.59
N GLU A 186 22.48 -16.14 28.21
CA GLU A 186 21.81 -16.08 29.51
C GLU A 186 20.29 -16.26 29.41
N PHE A 187 19.74 -16.39 28.17
CA PHE A 187 18.31 -16.49 27.92
C PHE A 187 17.95 -17.81 27.25
N ASP A 188 16.86 -18.44 27.67
CA ASP A 188 16.40 -19.73 27.17
C ASP A 188 15.81 -19.67 25.75
N PHE A 189 15.45 -18.48 25.25
CA PHE A 189 14.82 -18.25 23.94
C PHE A 189 15.81 -17.84 22.83
N LYS A 190 17.10 -18.03 23.02
CA LYS A 190 18.17 -17.64 22.07
C LYS A 190 18.00 -18.14 20.62
N ASP A 191 17.35 -19.29 20.44
CA ASP A 191 17.17 -19.94 19.15
C ASP A 191 15.94 -19.41 18.37
N ILE A 192 15.14 -18.53 18.97
CA ILE A 192 13.89 -18.01 18.41
C ILE A 192 14.05 -16.58 17.91
N ILE A 193 15.06 -15.86 18.38
CA ILE A 193 15.22 -14.41 18.09
C ILE A 193 16.01 -14.19 16.81
N HIS A 194 15.49 -13.28 15.98
CA HIS A 194 16.16 -12.85 14.76
C HIS A 194 17.05 -11.60 14.96
N PRO A 195 18.08 -11.41 14.10
CA PRO A 195 18.94 -10.23 14.17
C PRO A 195 18.13 -8.92 14.15
N ASN A 196 18.46 -8.01 15.06
CA ASN A 196 17.81 -6.70 15.23
C ASN A 196 16.31 -6.73 15.63
N GLU A 197 15.77 -7.88 15.98
CA GLU A 197 14.40 -8.00 16.44
C GLU A 197 14.21 -7.28 17.79
N CYS A 198 13.08 -6.58 17.93
CA CYS A 198 12.64 -5.95 19.17
C CYS A 198 11.54 -6.79 19.80
N PHE A 199 11.63 -6.99 21.10
CA PHE A 199 10.70 -7.81 21.88
C PHE A 199 10.56 -7.27 23.30
N ILE A 200 9.50 -7.71 23.98
CA ILE A 200 9.25 -7.33 25.38
C ILE A 200 9.61 -8.50 26.28
N LEU A 201 10.51 -8.27 27.21
CA LEU A 201 10.77 -9.20 28.32
C LEU A 201 9.91 -8.80 29.50
N LYS A 202 9.12 -9.76 30.03
CA LYS A 202 8.15 -9.52 31.10
C LYS A 202 8.36 -10.51 32.24
N SER A 203 8.47 -9.96 33.43
CA SER A 203 8.41 -10.71 34.70
C SER A 203 7.11 -10.37 35.43
N ASP A 204 6.91 -10.98 36.59
CA ASP A 204 5.78 -10.68 37.49
C ASP A 204 5.77 -9.24 38.02
N ARG A 205 6.89 -8.54 37.97
CA ARG A 205 7.07 -7.22 38.60
C ARG A 205 7.36 -6.08 37.64
N ASN A 206 8.09 -6.38 36.59
CA ASN A 206 8.59 -5.37 35.63
C ASN A 206 8.66 -5.93 34.20
N SER A 207 8.84 -5.03 33.26
CA SER A 207 9.04 -5.38 31.86
C SER A 207 10.05 -4.43 31.22
N VAL A 208 10.73 -4.90 30.16
CA VAL A 208 11.67 -4.08 29.41
C VAL A 208 11.48 -4.33 27.91
N LEU A 209 11.48 -3.26 27.13
CA LEU A 209 11.61 -3.35 25.67
C LEU A 209 13.09 -3.56 25.35
N ALA A 210 13.41 -4.67 24.72
CA ALA A 210 14.77 -5.09 24.40
C ALA A 210 14.93 -5.34 22.90
N ARG A 211 16.17 -5.35 22.44
CA ARG A 211 16.57 -5.66 21.06
C ARG A 211 17.78 -6.59 21.10
N TYR A 212 17.77 -7.57 20.20
CA TYR A 212 18.97 -8.38 19.96
C TYR A 212 19.94 -7.66 19.04
N ASN A 213 21.19 -7.53 19.49
CA ASN A 213 22.30 -7.01 18.67
C ASN A 213 23.18 -8.19 18.21
N PRO A 214 23.16 -8.53 16.89
CA PRO A 214 23.91 -9.67 16.37
C PRO A 214 25.42 -9.45 16.35
N PHE A 215 25.90 -8.19 16.40
CA PHE A 215 27.33 -7.89 16.37
C PHE A 215 28.01 -8.11 17.73
N THR A 216 27.28 -7.85 18.82
CA THR A 216 27.76 -8.03 20.18
C THR A 216 27.21 -9.30 20.83
N HIS A 217 26.35 -10.04 20.13
CA HIS A 217 25.60 -11.19 20.64
C HIS A 217 24.89 -10.90 21.97
N SER A 218 24.35 -9.67 22.11
CA SER A 218 23.76 -9.22 23.36
C SER A 218 22.31 -8.73 23.19
N ILE A 219 21.54 -8.86 24.27
CA ILE A 219 20.20 -8.30 24.40
C ILE A 219 20.32 -6.94 25.10
N CYS A 220 20.02 -5.88 24.37
CA CYS A 220 20.14 -4.51 24.83
C CYS A 220 18.79 -3.87 25.06
N ARG A 221 18.69 -3.04 26.12
CA ARG A 221 17.50 -2.22 26.32
C ARG A 221 17.33 -1.22 25.19
N VAL A 222 16.10 -1.09 24.69
CA VAL A 222 15.71 -0.02 23.75
C VAL A 222 15.29 1.21 24.54
N ASN A 223 16.04 2.31 24.40
CA ASN A 223 15.73 3.57 25.08
C ASN A 223 14.73 4.38 24.25
N LYS A 224 13.79 5.05 24.92
CA LYS A 224 12.91 6.03 24.27
C LYS A 224 13.73 7.20 23.79
N THR A 225 13.80 7.41 22.50
CA THR A 225 14.45 8.58 21.90
C THR A 225 13.39 9.51 21.32
N LYS A 226 13.57 10.82 21.54
CA LYS A 226 12.73 11.83 20.90
C LYS A 226 13.25 12.07 19.48
N ASN A 227 12.43 11.75 18.48
CA ASN A 227 12.74 12.08 17.10
C ASN A 227 11.86 13.24 16.64
N TYR A 228 12.46 14.31 16.15
CA TYR A 228 11.75 15.51 15.69
C TYR A 228 10.79 16.12 16.72
N GLY A 229 11.10 16.01 18.02
CA GLY A 229 10.26 16.55 19.09
C GLY A 229 9.07 15.68 19.50
N ILE A 230 8.86 14.54 18.85
CA ILE A 230 7.78 13.59 19.14
C ILE A 230 8.29 12.52 20.09
N GLU A 231 7.59 12.34 21.21
CA GLU A 231 7.86 11.29 22.18
C GLU A 231 6.92 10.11 21.98
N PRO A 232 7.43 8.90 21.67
CA PRO A 232 6.60 7.74 21.46
C PRO A 232 5.92 7.31 22.78
N ARG A 233 4.60 7.07 22.72
CA ARG A 233 3.80 6.66 23.90
C ARG A 233 3.82 5.16 24.14
N ASN A 234 3.94 4.35 23.09
CA ASN A 234 3.88 2.89 23.11
C ASN A 234 5.24 2.26 22.73
N ALA A 235 5.37 0.94 22.93
CA ALA A 235 6.57 0.18 22.59
C ALA A 235 6.84 0.10 21.08
N GLU A 236 5.81 -0.03 20.26
CA GLU A 236 5.91 -0.15 18.79
C GLU A 236 6.61 1.05 18.12
N PRO A 237 6.18 2.31 18.33
CA PRO A 237 6.88 3.47 17.77
C PRO A 237 8.33 3.58 18.24
N VAL A 238 8.66 3.10 19.45
CA VAL A 238 10.05 3.10 19.96
C VAL A 238 10.92 2.17 19.14
N SER A 239 10.42 0.97 18.82
CA SER A 239 11.14 -0.01 18.01
C SER A 239 11.45 0.53 16.60
N TYR A 240 10.47 1.14 15.93
CA TYR A 240 10.65 1.73 14.60
C TYR A 240 11.62 2.91 14.59
N THR A 241 11.55 3.81 15.55
CA THR A 241 12.46 4.96 15.60
C THR A 241 13.90 4.54 15.85
N HIS A 242 14.11 3.47 16.61
CA HIS A 242 15.44 2.94 16.88
C HIS A 242 16.09 2.29 15.65
N LEU A 243 15.32 1.53 14.86
CA LEU A 243 15.82 0.91 13.63
C LEU A 243 16.18 1.97 12.58
N ARG A 244 15.31 2.97 12.32
CA ARG A 244 15.60 4.06 11.36
C ARG A 244 16.80 4.93 11.74
N ALA A 245 17.05 5.17 13.01
CA ALA A 245 18.21 5.96 13.44
C ALA A 245 19.54 5.27 13.13
N HIS A 246 19.57 3.95 12.98
CA HIS A 246 20.75 3.21 12.57
C HIS A 246 20.96 3.17 11.05
N GLU A 247 19.91 3.16 10.26
CA GLU A 247 20.01 3.18 8.78
C GLU A 247 20.56 4.51 8.26
N THR A 248 20.19 5.63 8.87
CA THR A 248 20.70 6.97 8.49
C THR A 248 22.16 7.20 8.82
N LYS A 249 22.74 6.47 9.77
CA LYS A 249 24.18 6.54 10.09
C LYS A 249 25.07 5.68 9.19
N ALA A 250 24.50 4.70 8.48
CA ALA A 250 25.26 3.82 7.59
C ALA A 250 25.38 4.40 6.16
N ASN A 251 24.68 5.48 5.84
CA ASN A 251 24.63 6.13 4.53
C ASN A 251 25.27 7.55 4.53
N LEU A 252 26.06 7.89 5.55
CA LEU A 252 26.94 9.06 5.63
C LEU A 252 28.39 8.61 5.77
#